data_0ab9653f155e6324998d408463698be6
#
_entry.id   0ab9653f155e6324998d408463698be6
#
_cell.length_a   1.000
_cell.length_b   1.000
_cell.length_c   1.000
_cell.angle_alpha   90.00
_cell.angle_beta   90.00
_cell.angle_gamma   90.00
#
_symmetry.space_group_name_H-M   'P 1'
#
loop_
_entity.id
_entity.type
_entity.pdbx_description
1 polymer ?
#
loop_
_entity_poly.entity_id
_entity_poly.type
_entity_poly.pdbx_seq_one_letter_code
_entity_poly.pdbx_strand_id
1 'polypeptide(L)'
;MRMTLISRAAASAAALAALAAPHTAAADAKCGPEALGVARTVEIDTTGGPGFGFEHYKAHDFLQPKEVIFTFDDGPLPSHTRTILKALAEHCTRATFFPVGKLAVGYPEVLREVAAGGHTIGAHTFNHIDLGKAGADKAKDEIERGFSAVARGAGGGTAPFFRYPFLRDSKDSLAHLGGRNIAIFSTDIDSFDFKVQNPDNIVKTVMSKLEKRGKGMVLMHDIQPATAKALPGLLKELKAKGYKVVHMRPKDQVKTLAEFDALIEKDVKGLPAAGQEKPTASVVKTVPNN
;
A
#
# COMPACT_ATOMS: atom_id res chain seq x y z
N MET A 1 3.80 -80.85 -22.00
CA MET A 1 4.30 -79.91 -20.96
C MET A 1 4.80 -78.65 -21.68
N ARG A 2 3.98 -77.56 -21.72
CA ARG A 2 4.37 -76.29 -22.33
C ARG A 2 4.29 -75.26 -21.20
N MET A 3 5.44 -74.70 -20.86
CA MET A 3 5.60 -73.61 -19.90
C MET A 3 5.36 -72.26 -20.64
N THR A 4 4.37 -71.53 -20.17
CA THR A 4 4.08 -70.17 -20.63
C THR A 4 4.80 -69.17 -19.71
N LEU A 5 5.75 -68.41 -20.26
CA LEU A 5 6.39 -67.27 -19.55
C LEU A 5 5.43 -66.06 -19.59
N ILE A 6 5.08 -65.56 -18.41
CA ILE A 6 4.35 -64.30 -18.22
C ILE A 6 5.38 -63.19 -18.03
N SER A 7 5.48 -62.30 -19.01
CA SER A 7 6.31 -61.10 -18.96
C SER A 7 5.55 -60.03 -18.18
N ARG A 8 6.13 -59.55 -17.07
CA ARG A 8 5.63 -58.38 -16.28
C ARG A 8 6.30 -57.12 -16.83
N ALA A 9 5.54 -56.27 -17.45
CA ALA A 9 5.96 -54.92 -17.82
C ALA A 9 5.89 -54.03 -16.57
N ALA A 10 7.00 -53.49 -16.13
CA ALA A 10 7.08 -52.48 -15.08
C ALA A 10 6.85 -51.09 -15.72
N ALA A 11 5.75 -50.45 -15.36
CA ALA A 11 5.48 -49.05 -15.74
C ALA A 11 6.20 -48.13 -14.72
N SER A 12 7.24 -47.46 -15.17
CA SER A 12 7.91 -46.40 -14.39
C SER A 12 7.10 -45.10 -14.49
N ALA A 13 6.47 -44.71 -13.42
CA ALA A 13 5.84 -43.38 -13.29
C ALA A 13 6.93 -42.34 -12.96
N ALA A 14 7.29 -41.52 -13.92
CA ALA A 14 8.16 -40.37 -13.67
C ALA A 14 7.34 -39.24 -13.04
N ALA A 15 7.58 -38.99 -11.75
CA ALA A 15 7.04 -37.84 -11.04
C ALA A 15 7.80 -36.58 -11.48
N LEU A 16 7.16 -35.68 -12.24
CA LEU A 16 7.66 -34.32 -12.47
C LEU A 16 7.51 -33.53 -11.18
N ALA A 17 8.60 -33.33 -10.46
CA ALA A 17 8.70 -32.34 -9.40
C ALA A 17 8.79 -30.96 -10.06
N ALA A 18 7.70 -30.18 -10.00
CA ALA A 18 7.73 -28.78 -10.37
C ALA A 18 8.55 -28.03 -9.31
N LEU A 19 9.78 -27.68 -9.66
CA LEU A 19 10.61 -26.74 -8.90
C LEU A 19 9.97 -25.37 -9.01
N ALA A 20 9.29 -24.92 -7.96
CA ALA A 20 8.90 -23.54 -7.78
C ALA A 20 10.20 -22.70 -7.68
N ALA A 21 10.53 -21.99 -8.74
CA ALA A 21 11.62 -21.04 -8.72
C ALA A 21 11.31 -19.95 -7.67
N PRO A 22 12.26 -19.63 -6.77
CA PRO A 22 12.06 -18.49 -5.89
C PRO A 22 11.94 -17.23 -6.75
N HIS A 23 10.86 -16.47 -6.56
CA HIS A 23 10.74 -15.14 -7.13
C HIS A 23 11.85 -14.28 -6.51
N THR A 24 12.97 -14.20 -7.19
CA THR A 24 14.01 -13.23 -6.86
C THR A 24 13.40 -11.84 -6.97
N ALA A 25 13.36 -11.15 -5.83
CA ALA A 25 13.01 -9.75 -5.74
C ALA A 25 13.77 -8.98 -6.84
N ALA A 26 13.05 -8.04 -7.49
CA ALA A 26 13.59 -7.15 -8.50
C ALA A 26 14.95 -6.61 -8.05
N ALA A 27 15.91 -6.64 -8.99
CA ALA A 27 17.30 -6.33 -8.83
C ALA A 27 17.55 -5.20 -7.82
N ASP A 28 18.38 -5.48 -6.81
CA ASP A 28 19.04 -4.47 -6.01
C ASP A 28 19.81 -3.53 -6.95
N ALA A 29 19.19 -2.42 -7.32
CA ALA A 29 19.92 -1.28 -7.82
C ALA A 29 21.00 -1.04 -6.75
N LYS A 30 22.29 -1.02 -7.13
CA LYS A 30 23.39 -0.81 -6.20
C LYS A 30 23.19 0.52 -5.50
N CYS A 31 22.62 0.45 -4.30
CA CYS A 31 22.37 1.63 -3.49
C CYS A 31 23.69 2.22 -3.10
N GLY A 32 23.93 3.48 -3.49
CA GLY A 32 25.12 4.20 -3.07
C GLY A 32 25.19 4.35 -1.53
N PRO A 33 26.34 4.73 -0.98
CA PRO A 33 26.54 4.89 0.46
C PRO A 33 25.59 5.91 1.10
N GLU A 34 25.08 6.84 0.31
CA GLU A 34 24.12 7.87 0.75
C GLU A 34 22.68 7.37 0.83
N ALA A 35 22.39 6.16 0.35
CA ALA A 35 21.06 5.60 0.43
C ALA A 35 20.65 5.29 1.88
N LEU A 36 19.38 5.55 2.21
CA LEU A 36 18.84 5.27 3.53
C LEU A 36 18.64 3.75 3.74
N GLY A 37 18.22 3.06 2.69
CA GLY A 37 17.98 1.62 2.69
C GLY A 37 16.77 1.19 3.50
N VAL A 38 16.61 -0.14 3.66
CA VAL A 38 15.69 -0.76 4.62
C VAL A 38 16.53 -1.52 5.64
N ALA A 39 16.51 -1.08 6.89
CA ALA A 39 17.34 -1.66 7.94
C ALA A 39 16.84 -3.05 8.38
N ARG A 40 15.52 -3.23 8.41
CA ARG A 40 14.87 -4.52 8.65
C ARG A 40 13.44 -4.54 8.10
N THR A 41 12.96 -5.72 7.82
CA THR A 41 11.56 -5.96 7.49
C THR A 41 10.90 -6.69 8.67
N VAL A 42 9.69 -6.25 9.03
CA VAL A 42 8.86 -6.91 10.04
C VAL A 42 7.66 -7.57 9.37
N GLU A 43 7.34 -8.76 9.81
CA GLU A 43 6.12 -9.45 9.41
C GLU A 43 5.02 -9.15 10.42
N ILE A 44 3.84 -8.76 9.92
CA ILE A 44 2.67 -8.44 10.73
C ILE A 44 1.67 -9.60 10.63
N ASP A 45 1.41 -10.26 11.75
CA ASP A 45 0.28 -11.17 11.90
C ASP A 45 -0.98 -10.34 12.14
N THR A 46 -1.94 -10.43 11.24
CA THR A 46 -3.16 -9.62 11.26
C THR A 46 -4.36 -10.34 11.91
N THR A 47 -4.12 -11.52 12.50
CA THR A 47 -5.15 -12.32 13.16
C THR A 47 -5.87 -11.51 14.23
N GLY A 48 -7.20 -11.45 14.17
CA GLY A 48 -8.04 -10.70 15.09
C GLY A 48 -8.07 -9.19 14.88
N GLY A 49 -7.40 -8.66 13.84
CA GLY A 49 -7.43 -7.24 13.51
C GLY A 49 -6.69 -6.33 14.51
N PRO A 50 -5.40 -6.59 14.81
CA PRO A 50 -4.66 -5.75 15.74
C PRO A 50 -4.53 -4.31 15.24
N GLY A 51 -4.52 -3.36 16.17
CA GLY A 51 -4.33 -1.93 15.87
C GLY A 51 -2.89 -1.49 16.17
N PHE A 52 -2.33 -0.64 15.29
CA PHE A 52 -0.98 -0.10 15.36
C PHE A 52 -1.00 1.44 15.21
N GLY A 53 -0.01 2.10 15.81
CA GLY A 53 0.13 3.56 15.78
C GLY A 53 -0.47 4.23 17.01
N PHE A 54 0.38 4.94 17.74
CA PHE A 54 0.11 5.43 19.10
C PHE A 54 -0.93 6.56 19.18
N GLU A 55 -1.29 7.18 18.07
CA GLU A 55 -2.37 8.16 18.08
C GLU A 55 -3.66 7.52 18.61
N HIS A 56 -3.95 6.25 18.23
CA HIS A 56 -5.16 5.53 18.64
C HIS A 56 -4.89 4.16 19.31
N TYR A 57 -3.83 3.44 18.88
CA TYR A 57 -3.58 2.06 19.30
C TYR A 57 -2.20 1.90 19.93
N LYS A 58 -2.19 1.75 21.27
CA LYS A 58 -0.94 1.76 22.07
C LYS A 58 -0.38 0.38 22.40
N ALA A 59 -1.12 -0.69 22.07
CA ALA A 59 -0.79 -2.03 22.53
C ALA A 59 0.42 -2.66 21.83
N HIS A 60 0.66 -2.28 20.56
CA HIS A 60 1.66 -2.93 19.72
C HIS A 60 2.76 -1.95 19.28
N ASP A 61 3.76 -1.77 20.16
CA ASP A 61 4.96 -1.00 19.86
C ASP A 61 6.11 -1.94 19.47
N PHE A 62 6.42 -2.02 18.18
CA PHE A 62 7.49 -2.87 17.68
C PHE A 62 8.70 -2.10 17.14
N LEU A 63 8.63 -0.77 17.09
CA LEU A 63 9.74 0.05 16.63
C LEU A 63 10.79 0.25 17.72
N GLN A 64 12.06 0.18 17.32
CA GLN A 64 13.20 0.50 18.16
C GLN A 64 13.54 2.01 18.07
N PRO A 65 14.33 2.55 19.00
CA PRO A 65 14.81 3.92 18.91
C PRO A 65 15.48 4.22 17.56
N LYS A 66 15.19 5.39 16.99
CA LYS A 66 15.64 5.81 15.65
C LYS A 66 15.06 5.00 14.50
N GLU A 67 14.03 4.21 14.70
CA GLU A 67 13.33 3.56 13.60
C GLU A 67 12.13 4.38 13.10
N VAL A 68 11.93 4.36 11.78
CA VAL A 68 10.87 5.06 11.10
C VAL A 68 10.20 4.15 10.07
N ILE A 69 8.87 4.26 9.97
CA ILE A 69 8.07 3.66 8.90
C ILE A 69 7.43 4.79 8.08
N PHE A 70 7.54 4.71 6.76
CA PHE A 70 6.81 5.60 5.87
C PHE A 70 5.48 5.00 5.47
N THR A 71 4.42 5.79 5.58
CA THR A 71 3.09 5.43 5.08
C THR A 71 2.51 6.56 4.24
N PHE A 72 1.85 6.21 3.13
CA PHE A 72 1.24 7.15 2.20
C PHE A 72 -0.21 6.78 1.95
N ASP A 73 -1.10 7.74 2.12
CA ASP A 73 -2.54 7.58 1.99
C ASP A 73 -3.07 8.23 0.71
N ASP A 74 -4.29 7.90 0.35
CA ASP A 74 -5.16 8.49 -0.67
C ASP A 74 -4.87 8.11 -2.11
N GLY A 75 -3.62 7.83 -2.50
CA GLY A 75 -3.24 7.60 -3.89
C GLY A 75 -3.89 6.36 -4.54
N PRO A 76 -3.38 5.98 -5.71
CA PRO A 76 -2.28 6.62 -6.45
C PRO A 76 -2.72 7.83 -7.27
N LEU A 77 -1.85 8.84 -7.39
CA LEU A 77 -2.00 9.93 -8.34
C LEU A 77 -0.76 10.00 -9.24
N PRO A 78 -0.86 9.80 -10.58
CA PRO A 78 0.27 9.49 -11.46
C PRO A 78 1.50 10.39 -11.32
N SER A 79 1.30 11.72 -11.27
CA SER A 79 2.41 12.68 -11.20
C SER A 79 3.13 12.66 -9.84
N HIS A 80 2.39 12.55 -8.75
CA HIS A 80 2.94 12.69 -7.40
C HIS A 80 3.43 11.34 -6.87
N THR A 81 2.62 10.28 -7.01
CA THR A 81 3.01 8.92 -6.60
C THR A 81 4.30 8.47 -7.29
N ARG A 82 4.45 8.69 -8.62
CA ARG A 82 5.70 8.35 -9.34
C ARG A 82 6.91 9.15 -8.85
N THR A 83 6.72 10.42 -8.49
CA THR A 83 7.80 11.23 -7.91
C THR A 83 8.24 10.67 -6.55
N ILE A 84 7.30 10.23 -5.72
CA ILE A 84 7.56 9.57 -4.44
C ILE A 84 8.27 8.23 -4.65
N LEU A 85 7.78 7.40 -5.57
CA LEU A 85 8.42 6.12 -5.92
C LEU A 85 9.87 6.29 -6.38
N LYS A 86 10.12 7.31 -7.20
CA LYS A 86 11.49 7.66 -7.63
C LYS A 86 12.38 7.98 -6.45
N ALA A 87 11.94 8.85 -5.54
CA ALA A 87 12.72 9.21 -4.35
C ALA A 87 12.98 8.01 -3.43
N LEU A 88 11.98 7.14 -3.22
CA LEU A 88 12.14 5.91 -2.45
C LEU A 88 13.13 4.95 -3.12
N ALA A 89 13.08 4.80 -4.44
CA ALA A 89 14.00 3.96 -5.21
C ALA A 89 15.44 4.48 -5.16
N GLU A 90 15.66 5.79 -5.30
CA GLU A 90 16.99 6.44 -5.19
C GLU A 90 17.63 6.21 -3.81
N HIS A 91 16.83 6.08 -2.77
CA HIS A 91 17.28 5.76 -1.42
C HIS A 91 17.17 4.27 -1.08
N CYS A 92 16.81 3.39 -2.03
CA CYS A 92 16.60 1.95 -1.84
C CYS A 92 15.72 1.62 -0.62
N THR A 93 14.74 2.46 -0.35
CA THR A 93 13.86 2.31 0.80
C THR A 93 12.46 1.92 0.36
N ARG A 94 11.68 1.43 1.30
CA ARG A 94 10.31 0.96 1.06
C ARG A 94 9.33 1.60 2.03
N ALA A 95 8.07 1.64 1.60
CA ALA A 95 6.98 2.23 2.35
C ALA A 95 5.74 1.32 2.31
N THR A 96 4.71 1.70 3.06
CA THR A 96 3.37 1.12 2.97
C THR A 96 2.43 2.18 2.39
N PHE A 97 1.63 1.79 1.40
CA PHE A 97 0.65 2.65 0.75
C PHE A 97 -0.76 2.18 1.13
N PHE A 98 -1.64 3.12 1.41
CA PHE A 98 -3.05 2.91 1.67
C PHE A 98 -3.89 3.64 0.61
N PRO A 99 -4.03 3.07 -0.59
CA PRO A 99 -4.74 3.72 -1.69
C PRO A 99 -6.25 3.72 -1.46
N VAL A 100 -6.90 4.78 -1.94
CA VAL A 100 -8.36 4.86 -2.09
C VAL A 100 -8.80 4.01 -3.27
N GLY A 101 -9.80 3.18 -3.09
CA GLY A 101 -10.24 2.20 -4.10
C GLY A 101 -10.56 2.81 -5.46
N LYS A 102 -11.23 3.96 -5.50
CA LYS A 102 -11.50 4.69 -6.76
C LYS A 102 -10.24 5.06 -7.52
N LEU A 103 -9.20 5.51 -6.83
CA LEU A 103 -7.93 5.85 -7.48
C LEU A 103 -7.14 4.59 -7.86
N ALA A 104 -7.24 3.53 -7.06
CA ALA A 104 -6.64 2.24 -7.38
C ALA A 104 -7.15 1.66 -8.72
N VAL A 105 -8.46 1.74 -8.99
CA VAL A 105 -9.02 1.31 -10.29
C VAL A 105 -8.90 2.36 -11.38
N GLY A 106 -8.78 3.65 -11.01
CA GLY A 106 -8.59 4.75 -11.95
C GLY A 106 -7.17 4.83 -12.53
N TYR A 107 -6.16 4.40 -11.76
CA TYR A 107 -4.74 4.44 -12.13
C TYR A 107 -4.04 3.11 -11.79
N PRO A 108 -4.55 1.98 -12.30
CA PRO A 108 -4.04 0.65 -11.93
C PRO A 108 -2.58 0.44 -12.35
N GLU A 109 -2.11 1.10 -13.41
CA GLU A 109 -0.71 1.05 -13.84
C GLU A 109 0.23 1.65 -12.79
N VAL A 110 -0.17 2.76 -12.14
CA VAL A 110 0.63 3.40 -11.08
C VAL A 110 0.65 2.52 -9.82
N LEU A 111 -0.48 1.91 -9.49
CA LEU A 111 -0.53 1.00 -8.34
C LEU A 111 0.31 -0.25 -8.56
N ARG A 112 0.38 -0.76 -9.81
CA ARG A 112 1.32 -1.83 -10.16
C ARG A 112 2.79 -1.39 -10.07
N GLU A 113 3.10 -0.12 -10.38
CA GLU A 113 4.45 0.43 -10.15
C GLU A 113 4.80 0.46 -8.65
N VAL A 114 3.83 0.80 -7.77
CA VAL A 114 4.00 0.70 -6.30
C VAL A 114 4.33 -0.74 -5.90
N ALA A 115 3.56 -1.72 -6.39
CA ALA A 115 3.79 -3.14 -6.12
C ALA A 115 5.17 -3.62 -6.63
N ALA A 116 5.53 -3.24 -7.87
CA ALA A 116 6.80 -3.60 -8.49
C ALA A 116 8.01 -3.00 -7.76
N GLY A 117 7.85 -1.85 -7.10
CA GLY A 117 8.85 -1.24 -6.21
C GLY A 117 9.04 -2.01 -4.89
N GLY A 118 8.27 -3.07 -4.66
CA GLY A 118 8.35 -3.89 -3.44
C GLY A 118 7.76 -3.21 -2.20
N HIS A 119 6.92 -2.20 -2.41
CA HIS A 119 6.18 -1.55 -1.34
C HIS A 119 5.00 -2.41 -0.88
N THR A 120 4.57 -2.23 0.36
CA THR A 120 3.37 -2.89 0.88
C THR A 120 2.14 -2.04 0.54
N ILE A 121 1.07 -2.69 0.11
CA ILE A 121 -0.18 -2.03 -0.28
C ILE A 121 -1.29 -2.55 0.62
N GLY A 122 -1.92 -1.66 1.39
CA GLY A 122 -3.14 -1.88 2.16
C GLY A 122 -4.36 -1.25 1.47
N ALA A 123 -5.37 -0.84 2.24
CA ALA A 123 -6.58 -0.18 1.71
C ALA A 123 -7.03 1.00 2.59
N HIS A 124 -7.74 1.97 1.96
CA HIS A 124 -8.21 3.22 2.57
C HIS A 124 -9.65 3.55 2.18
N THR A 125 -10.56 2.57 2.27
CA THR A 125 -11.93 2.59 1.76
C THR A 125 -12.03 2.70 0.22
N PHE A 126 -13.24 2.64 -0.30
CA PHE A 126 -13.47 2.82 -1.73
C PHE A 126 -13.58 4.30 -2.14
N ASN A 127 -14.29 5.13 -1.34
CA ASN A 127 -14.59 6.53 -1.65
C ASN A 127 -13.99 7.55 -0.69
N HIS A 128 -13.16 7.15 0.27
CA HIS A 128 -12.59 8.01 1.31
C HIS A 128 -13.67 8.68 2.19
N ILE A 129 -14.69 7.93 2.62
CA ILE A 129 -15.72 8.46 3.52
C ILE A 129 -15.34 8.34 5.00
N ASP A 130 -15.93 9.18 5.84
CA ASP A 130 -15.78 9.14 7.30
C ASP A 130 -16.56 7.92 7.86
N LEU A 131 -15.86 6.83 8.17
CA LEU A 131 -16.45 5.61 8.71
C LEU A 131 -16.92 5.76 10.15
N GLY A 132 -16.43 6.75 10.88
CA GLY A 132 -16.93 7.09 12.22
C GLY A 132 -18.38 7.60 12.22
N LYS A 133 -18.87 8.03 11.03
CA LYS A 133 -20.24 8.51 10.83
C LYS A 133 -21.11 7.57 9.97
N ALA A 134 -20.50 6.55 9.38
CA ALA A 134 -21.22 5.59 8.52
C ALA A 134 -21.93 4.52 9.36
N GLY A 135 -23.13 4.11 8.92
CA GLY A 135 -23.76 2.92 9.47
C GLY A 135 -22.98 1.65 9.09
N ALA A 136 -23.22 0.55 9.82
CA ALA A 136 -22.48 -0.71 9.70
C ALA A 136 -22.41 -1.26 8.26
N ASP A 137 -23.53 -1.33 7.55
CA ASP A 137 -23.59 -1.85 6.18
C ASP A 137 -22.79 -0.97 5.20
N LYS A 138 -22.87 0.36 5.35
CA LYS A 138 -22.12 1.29 4.51
C LYS A 138 -20.63 1.21 4.82
N ALA A 139 -20.24 1.06 6.08
CA ALA A 139 -18.86 0.89 6.47
C ALA A 139 -18.28 -0.41 5.88
N LYS A 140 -19.01 -1.52 5.98
CA LYS A 140 -18.64 -2.80 5.37
C LYS A 140 -18.49 -2.66 3.85
N ASP A 141 -19.46 -2.06 3.14
CA ASP A 141 -19.40 -1.82 1.70
C ASP A 141 -18.14 -1.04 1.30
N GLU A 142 -17.84 0.05 1.98
CA GLU A 142 -16.68 0.89 1.71
C GLU A 142 -15.34 0.18 1.95
N ILE A 143 -15.25 -0.62 3.00
CA ILE A 143 -14.05 -1.41 3.34
C ILE A 143 -13.82 -2.50 2.28
N GLU A 144 -14.83 -3.35 2.04
CA GLU A 144 -14.64 -4.50 1.17
C GLU A 144 -14.48 -4.10 -0.31
N ARG A 145 -15.25 -3.11 -0.78
CA ARG A 145 -15.01 -2.53 -2.13
C ARG A 145 -13.64 -1.88 -2.24
N GLY A 146 -13.17 -1.25 -1.16
CA GLY A 146 -11.81 -0.71 -1.09
C GLY A 146 -10.77 -1.79 -1.34
N PHE A 147 -10.84 -2.91 -0.61
CA PHE A 147 -9.92 -4.04 -0.79
C PHE A 147 -10.02 -4.68 -2.18
N SER A 148 -11.24 -4.93 -2.67
CA SER A 148 -11.44 -5.50 -4.01
C SER A 148 -10.88 -4.61 -5.11
N ALA A 149 -11.10 -3.29 -5.02
CA ALA A 149 -10.56 -2.31 -5.96
C ALA A 149 -9.03 -2.25 -5.94
N VAL A 150 -8.44 -2.23 -4.75
CA VAL A 150 -6.98 -2.20 -4.57
C VAL A 150 -6.34 -3.49 -5.08
N ALA A 151 -6.88 -4.66 -4.72
CA ALA A 151 -6.37 -5.95 -5.19
C ALA A 151 -6.41 -6.05 -6.72
N ARG A 152 -7.51 -5.61 -7.34
CA ARG A 152 -7.65 -5.53 -8.79
C ARG A 152 -6.65 -4.57 -9.43
N GLY A 153 -6.52 -3.36 -8.89
CA GLY A 153 -5.60 -2.33 -9.40
C GLY A 153 -4.13 -2.75 -9.30
N ALA A 154 -3.74 -3.32 -8.18
CA ALA A 154 -2.37 -3.80 -7.94
C ALA A 154 -2.02 -5.07 -8.74
N GLY A 155 -3.02 -5.81 -9.22
CA GLY A 155 -2.81 -7.11 -9.86
C GLY A 155 -2.63 -8.24 -8.84
N GLY A 156 -3.17 -8.09 -7.63
CA GLY A 156 -3.05 -9.02 -6.50
C GLY A 156 -2.04 -8.53 -5.45
N GLY A 157 -1.79 -9.37 -4.44
CA GLY A 157 -0.74 -9.10 -3.45
C GLY A 157 -1.06 -7.99 -2.43
N THR A 158 -2.34 -7.70 -2.17
CA THR A 158 -2.77 -6.69 -1.19
C THR A 158 -2.64 -7.24 0.24
N ALA A 159 -2.03 -6.44 1.11
CA ALA A 159 -1.91 -6.75 2.53
C ALA A 159 -3.27 -6.57 3.23
N PRO A 160 -3.62 -7.39 4.23
CA PRO A 160 -4.77 -7.17 5.09
C PRO A 160 -4.50 -6.02 6.09
N PHE A 161 -4.09 -4.88 5.56
CA PHE A 161 -3.79 -3.64 6.26
C PHE A 161 -4.81 -2.58 5.89
N PHE A 162 -5.38 -1.95 6.87
CA PHE A 162 -6.39 -0.91 6.68
C PHE A 162 -6.04 0.35 7.45
N ARG A 163 -6.26 1.51 6.83
CA ARG A 163 -6.24 2.79 7.52
C ARG A 163 -7.58 3.47 7.33
N TYR A 164 -8.13 3.99 8.42
CA TYR A 164 -9.38 4.74 8.40
C TYR A 164 -9.17 6.14 7.81
N PRO A 165 -10.02 6.59 6.87
CA PRO A 165 -10.10 8.00 6.51
C PRO A 165 -10.29 8.88 7.76
N PHE A 166 -9.56 10.00 7.80
CA PHE A 166 -9.56 10.92 8.95
C PHE A 166 -9.14 10.29 10.28
N LEU A 167 -8.58 9.07 10.27
CA LEU A 167 -8.27 8.25 11.44
C LEU A 167 -9.51 8.01 12.35
N ARG A 168 -10.71 7.95 11.77
CA ARG A 168 -11.97 7.80 12.50
C ARG A 168 -12.58 6.43 12.28
N ASP A 169 -12.61 5.65 13.34
CA ASP A 169 -13.25 4.34 13.38
C ASP A 169 -14.68 4.39 13.94
N SER A 170 -15.36 3.25 13.87
CA SER A 170 -16.61 2.98 14.58
C SER A 170 -16.56 1.56 15.13
N LYS A 171 -17.33 1.31 16.19
CA LYS A 171 -17.38 -0.02 16.83
C LYS A 171 -17.70 -1.15 15.85
N ASP A 172 -18.63 -0.91 14.94
CA ASP A 172 -19.06 -1.91 13.95
C ASP A 172 -17.97 -2.18 12.90
N SER A 173 -17.30 -1.13 12.42
CA SER A 173 -16.20 -1.28 11.46
C SER A 173 -14.97 -1.94 12.10
N LEU A 174 -14.67 -1.67 13.36
CA LEU A 174 -13.62 -2.36 14.11
C LEU A 174 -13.93 -3.86 14.25
N ALA A 175 -15.18 -4.21 14.64
CA ALA A 175 -15.61 -5.60 14.74
C ALA A 175 -15.53 -6.31 13.38
N HIS A 176 -15.93 -5.63 12.30
CA HIS A 176 -15.84 -6.17 10.93
C HIS A 176 -14.40 -6.48 10.53
N LEU A 177 -13.48 -5.51 10.69
CA LEU A 177 -12.06 -5.70 10.38
C LEU A 177 -11.43 -6.81 11.21
N GLY A 178 -11.75 -6.87 12.52
CA GLY A 178 -11.31 -7.95 13.41
C GLY A 178 -11.76 -9.34 12.92
N GLY A 179 -13.05 -9.48 12.55
CA GLY A 179 -13.59 -10.71 12.00
C GLY A 179 -13.00 -11.12 10.65
N ARG A 180 -12.44 -10.15 9.91
CA ARG A 180 -11.76 -10.34 8.63
C ARG A 180 -10.25 -10.57 8.78
N ASN A 181 -9.71 -10.55 10.00
CA ASN A 181 -8.27 -10.57 10.26
C ASN A 181 -7.51 -9.46 9.53
N ILE A 182 -8.05 -8.26 9.54
CA ILE A 182 -7.46 -7.08 8.91
C ILE A 182 -6.90 -6.17 10.00
N ALA A 183 -5.59 -5.93 9.98
CA ALA A 183 -4.92 -5.03 10.92
C ALA A 183 -5.20 -3.56 10.59
N ILE A 184 -5.30 -2.74 11.64
CA ILE A 184 -5.63 -1.32 11.55
C ILE A 184 -4.38 -0.49 11.84
N PHE A 185 -4.10 0.46 10.95
CA PHE A 185 -2.96 1.35 11.09
C PHE A 185 -3.41 2.79 11.30
N SER A 186 -3.14 3.32 12.49
CA SER A 186 -3.18 4.75 12.76
C SER A 186 -1.81 5.37 12.41
N THR A 187 -1.33 6.32 13.18
CA THR A 187 -0.04 6.96 12.98
C THR A 187 0.67 7.22 14.32
N ASP A 188 1.96 7.49 14.26
CA ASP A 188 2.74 8.06 15.36
C ASP A 188 3.10 9.52 15.10
N ILE A 189 3.28 9.85 13.84
CA ILE A 189 3.76 11.14 13.35
C ILE A 189 2.88 11.56 12.18
N ASP A 190 1.93 12.46 12.41
CA ASP A 190 1.20 13.12 11.34
C ASP A 190 2.05 14.26 10.77
N SER A 191 2.35 14.23 9.49
CA SER A 191 3.11 15.27 8.77
C SER A 191 2.31 16.55 8.57
N PHE A 192 0.98 16.47 8.61
CA PHE A 192 0.05 17.54 8.24
C PHE A 192 0.26 18.09 6.83
N ASP A 193 0.80 17.28 5.91
CA ASP A 193 1.10 17.66 4.53
C ASP A 193 -0.14 18.09 3.74
N PHE A 194 -1.34 17.63 4.11
CA PHE A 194 -2.61 18.06 3.55
C PHE A 194 -2.97 19.53 3.89
N LYS A 195 -2.29 20.13 4.88
CA LYS A 195 -2.44 21.56 5.27
C LYS A 195 -1.23 22.39 4.89
N VAL A 196 -0.08 21.75 4.64
CA VAL A 196 1.21 22.42 4.47
C VAL A 196 1.63 22.36 3.01
N GLN A 197 1.69 23.53 2.36
CA GLN A 197 2.05 23.64 0.94
C GLN A 197 3.57 23.74 0.71
N ASN A 198 4.34 24.14 1.73
CA ASN A 198 5.79 24.30 1.63
C ASN A 198 6.48 22.98 1.99
N PRO A 199 7.27 22.38 1.06
CA PRO A 199 7.99 21.12 1.28
C PRO A 199 8.93 21.15 2.49
N ASP A 200 9.68 22.24 2.72
CA ASP A 200 10.61 22.36 3.82
C ASP A 200 9.90 22.34 5.18
N ASN A 201 8.71 22.91 5.26
CA ASN A 201 7.90 22.86 6.48
C ASN A 201 7.39 21.44 6.77
N ILE A 202 7.12 20.63 5.75
CA ILE A 202 6.78 19.21 5.93
C ILE A 202 7.97 18.47 6.53
N VAL A 203 9.16 18.63 5.95
CA VAL A 203 10.41 18.03 6.47
C VAL A 203 10.63 18.44 7.93
N LYS A 204 10.56 19.74 8.22
CA LYS A 204 10.73 20.27 9.57
C LYS A 204 9.71 19.71 10.58
N THR A 205 8.44 19.59 10.15
CA THR A 205 7.37 19.03 11.01
C THR A 205 7.62 17.57 11.34
N VAL A 206 7.92 16.75 10.34
CA VAL A 206 8.21 15.32 10.52
C VAL A 206 9.45 15.13 11.39
N MET A 207 10.54 15.83 11.08
CA MET A 207 11.81 15.68 11.81
C MET A 207 11.67 16.12 13.27
N SER A 208 11.05 17.27 13.53
CA SER A 208 10.83 17.75 14.91
C SER A 208 10.04 16.77 15.75
N LYS A 209 8.97 16.17 15.18
CA LYS A 209 8.15 15.17 15.89
C LYS A 209 8.91 13.86 16.10
N LEU A 210 9.67 13.40 15.09
CA LEU A 210 10.51 12.21 15.21
C LEU A 210 11.61 12.40 16.26
N GLU A 211 12.26 13.55 16.31
CA GLU A 211 13.28 13.86 17.34
C GLU A 211 12.69 13.85 18.75
N LYS A 212 11.51 14.44 18.93
CA LYS A 212 10.82 14.44 20.23
C LYS A 212 10.39 13.04 20.65
N ARG A 213 9.93 12.19 19.71
CA ARG A 213 9.41 10.86 20.01
C ARG A 213 10.51 9.77 19.98
N GLY A 214 11.56 9.99 19.22
CA GLY A 214 12.68 9.07 19.04
C GLY A 214 12.48 8.02 17.95
N LYS A 215 11.24 7.75 17.53
CA LYS A 215 10.85 6.74 16.52
C LYS A 215 9.42 7.00 16.04
N GLY A 216 8.96 6.35 14.97
CA GLY A 216 7.53 6.42 14.62
C GLY A 216 7.15 6.01 13.21
N MET A 217 5.87 5.73 13.06
CA MET A 217 5.18 5.57 11.78
C MET A 217 4.70 6.94 11.31
N VAL A 218 5.17 7.37 10.14
CA VAL A 218 4.87 8.68 9.56
C VAL A 218 3.71 8.56 8.59
N LEU A 219 2.68 9.38 8.80
CA LEU A 219 1.55 9.54 7.88
C LEU A 219 1.82 10.71 6.95
N MET A 220 1.75 10.44 5.65
CA MET A 220 1.82 11.39 4.54
C MET A 220 0.80 10.99 3.47
N HIS A 221 0.60 11.83 2.46
CA HIS A 221 -0.34 11.57 1.36
C HIS A 221 0.37 11.66 0.01
N ASP A 222 0.31 10.59 -0.80
CA ASP A 222 0.99 10.56 -2.10
C ASP A 222 0.23 11.29 -3.22
N ILE A 223 -0.91 11.88 -2.88
CA ILE A 223 -1.63 12.82 -3.75
C ILE A 223 -1.17 14.28 -3.58
N GLN A 224 -0.34 14.58 -2.57
CA GLN A 224 0.07 15.95 -2.29
C GLN A 224 1.35 16.33 -3.05
N PRO A 225 1.34 17.41 -3.87
CA PRO A 225 2.53 17.83 -4.61
C PRO A 225 3.66 18.30 -3.68
N ALA A 226 3.31 18.85 -2.51
CA ALA A 226 4.30 19.29 -1.52
C ALA A 226 5.02 18.10 -0.89
N THR A 227 4.32 17.00 -0.60
CA THR A 227 4.90 15.75 -0.10
C THR A 227 5.89 15.14 -1.10
N ALA A 228 5.48 15.07 -2.38
CA ALA A 228 6.34 14.56 -3.44
C ALA A 228 7.65 15.36 -3.56
N LYS A 229 7.60 16.68 -3.36
CA LYS A 229 8.77 17.56 -3.35
C LYS A 229 9.60 17.48 -2.04
N ALA A 230 8.94 17.24 -0.90
CA ALA A 230 9.58 17.17 0.41
C ALA A 230 10.37 15.86 0.62
N LEU A 231 9.90 14.76 0.06
CA LEU A 231 10.41 13.43 0.37
C LEU A 231 11.92 13.26 0.15
N PRO A 232 12.54 13.72 -0.97
CA PRO A 232 13.98 13.59 -1.15
C PRO A 232 14.79 14.28 -0.03
N GLY A 233 14.37 15.46 0.41
CA GLY A 233 14.98 16.20 1.53
C GLY A 233 14.81 15.47 2.85
N LEU A 234 13.61 14.95 3.11
CA LEU A 234 13.31 14.18 4.32
C LEU A 234 14.17 12.91 4.42
N LEU A 235 14.31 12.15 3.32
CA LEU A 235 15.13 10.92 3.30
C LEU A 235 16.61 11.22 3.59
N LYS A 236 17.16 12.31 3.03
CA LYS A 236 18.52 12.76 3.30
C LYS A 236 18.71 13.14 4.76
N GLU A 237 17.77 13.91 5.33
CA GLU A 237 17.88 14.36 6.72
C GLU A 237 17.76 13.19 7.71
N LEU A 238 16.86 12.25 7.45
CA LEU A 238 16.75 11.01 8.24
C LEU A 238 18.06 10.21 8.22
N LYS A 239 18.68 10.07 7.04
CA LYS A 239 20.01 9.42 6.92
C LYS A 239 21.06 10.14 7.74
N ALA A 240 21.17 11.45 7.60
CA ALA A 240 22.14 12.28 8.32
C ALA A 240 21.97 12.20 9.85
N LYS A 241 20.72 12.05 10.33
CA LYS A 241 20.40 11.93 11.75
C LYS A 241 20.38 10.48 12.28
N GLY A 242 20.81 9.52 11.46
CA GLY A 242 20.96 8.12 11.83
C GLY A 242 19.64 7.35 12.04
N TYR A 243 18.55 7.80 11.42
CA TYR A 243 17.31 7.03 11.40
C TYR A 243 17.43 5.81 10.48
N LYS A 244 16.67 4.77 10.79
CA LYS A 244 16.64 3.48 10.10
C LYS A 244 15.23 3.19 9.64
N VAL A 245 15.06 2.85 8.37
CA VAL A 245 13.73 2.50 7.85
C VAL A 245 13.40 1.05 8.19
N VAL A 246 12.19 0.86 8.68
CA VAL A 246 11.56 -0.46 8.88
C VAL A 246 10.45 -0.61 7.83
N HIS A 247 10.47 -1.74 7.13
CA HIS A 247 9.43 -2.10 6.18
C HIS A 247 8.47 -3.11 6.79
N MET A 248 7.17 -2.88 6.70
CA MET A 248 6.14 -3.81 7.14
C MET A 248 5.70 -4.71 5.98
N ARG A 249 5.60 -6.01 6.23
CA ARG A 249 5.00 -6.97 5.31
C ARG A 249 3.90 -7.75 6.04
N PRO A 250 2.83 -8.13 5.36
CA PRO A 250 1.84 -9.02 5.96
C PRO A 250 2.38 -10.45 5.99
N LYS A 251 1.94 -11.23 6.98
CA LYS A 251 2.12 -12.68 7.03
C LYS A 251 1.33 -13.37 5.92
N ASP A 252 0.09 -12.93 5.73
CA ASP A 252 -0.83 -13.43 4.72
C ASP A 252 -1.34 -12.30 3.82
N GLN A 253 -1.88 -12.65 2.65
CA GLN A 253 -2.56 -11.69 1.77
C GLN A 253 -4.05 -11.61 2.12
N VAL A 254 -4.66 -10.44 1.86
CA VAL A 254 -6.10 -10.31 2.02
C VAL A 254 -6.82 -11.19 1.00
N LYS A 255 -7.87 -11.87 1.47
CA LYS A 255 -8.83 -12.56 0.58
C LYS A 255 -10.01 -11.64 0.36
N THR A 256 -10.16 -11.14 -0.86
CA THR A 256 -11.32 -10.34 -1.26
C THR A 256 -12.59 -11.20 -1.27
N LEU A 257 -13.75 -10.55 -1.24
CA LEU A 257 -15.05 -11.22 -1.26
C LEU A 257 -15.65 -11.14 -2.67
N ALA A 258 -16.04 -12.27 -3.22
CA ALA A 258 -16.48 -12.40 -4.62
C ALA A 258 -17.63 -11.45 -5.01
N GLU A 259 -18.56 -11.18 -4.07
CA GLU A 259 -19.65 -10.23 -4.28
C GLU A 259 -19.13 -8.80 -4.52
N PHE A 260 -18.06 -8.37 -3.82
CA PHE A 260 -17.47 -7.04 -3.99
C PHE A 260 -16.55 -7.00 -5.21
N ASP A 261 -15.84 -8.08 -5.51
CA ASP A 261 -15.06 -8.20 -6.75
C ASP A 261 -15.97 -8.02 -7.98
N ALA A 262 -17.16 -8.64 -7.98
CA ALA A 262 -18.13 -8.48 -9.05
C ALA A 262 -18.68 -7.04 -9.16
N LEU A 263 -18.81 -6.31 -8.05
CA LEU A 263 -19.20 -4.89 -8.06
C LEU A 263 -18.09 -4.04 -8.71
N ILE A 264 -16.84 -4.25 -8.34
CA ILE A 264 -15.72 -3.52 -8.94
C ILE A 264 -15.57 -3.79 -10.43
N GLU A 265 -15.81 -5.04 -10.89
CA GLU A 265 -15.80 -5.35 -12.33
C GLU A 265 -16.87 -4.58 -13.11
N LYS A 266 -18.05 -4.33 -12.51
CA LYS A 266 -19.08 -3.49 -13.13
C LYS A 266 -18.65 -2.01 -13.18
N ASP A 267 -18.11 -1.50 -12.07
CA ASP A 267 -17.67 -0.12 -11.97
C ASP A 267 -16.58 0.20 -13.00
N VAL A 268 -15.61 -0.71 -13.16
CA VAL A 268 -14.50 -0.54 -14.11
C VAL A 268 -14.93 -0.61 -15.57
N LYS A 269 -15.90 -1.45 -15.92
CA LYS A 269 -16.44 -1.51 -17.29
C LYS A 269 -17.05 -0.19 -17.77
N GLY A 270 -17.48 0.67 -16.84
CA GLY A 270 -18.00 2.01 -17.11
C GLY A 270 -16.93 3.11 -17.18
N LEU A 271 -15.68 2.82 -16.84
CA LEU A 271 -14.58 3.79 -16.90
C LEU A 271 -13.93 3.77 -18.29
N PRO A 272 -13.54 4.95 -18.85
CA PRO A 272 -12.72 4.99 -20.07
C PRO A 272 -11.44 4.18 -19.82
N ALA A 273 -11.00 3.43 -20.84
CA ALA A 273 -9.74 2.70 -20.77
C ALA A 273 -8.60 3.66 -20.45
N ALA A 274 -7.68 3.24 -19.55
CA ALA A 274 -6.52 4.03 -19.18
C ALA A 274 -5.75 4.43 -20.46
N GLY A 275 -5.65 5.74 -20.74
CA GLY A 275 -5.04 6.27 -21.96
C GLY A 275 -6.02 6.79 -23.00
N GLN A 276 -7.32 6.61 -22.85
CA GLN A 276 -8.33 7.29 -23.68
C GLN A 276 -8.70 8.65 -23.09
N GLU A 277 -8.89 9.59 -24.00
CA GLU A 277 -9.10 11.04 -23.84
C GLU A 277 -9.76 11.48 -22.53
N LYS A 278 -9.20 12.56 -21.96
CA LYS A 278 -9.77 13.27 -20.79
C LYS A 278 -11.28 13.49 -21.01
N PRO A 279 -12.13 13.36 -19.95
CA PRO A 279 -13.57 13.64 -20.05
C PRO A 279 -13.91 15.01 -20.64
N THR A 280 -12.97 15.96 -20.61
CA THR A 280 -13.07 17.28 -21.24
C THR A 280 -13.00 17.24 -22.77
N ALA A 281 -12.47 16.19 -23.39
CA ALA A 281 -12.35 16.08 -24.86
C ALA A 281 -13.71 15.98 -25.55
N SER A 282 -14.75 15.51 -24.86
CA SER A 282 -16.13 15.47 -25.38
C SER A 282 -16.87 16.82 -25.28
N VAL A 283 -16.39 17.74 -24.45
CA VAL A 283 -17.07 19.04 -24.19
C VAL A 283 -16.22 20.26 -24.57
N VAL A 284 -14.92 20.07 -24.86
CA VAL A 284 -13.99 21.13 -25.27
C VAL A 284 -13.44 20.82 -26.65
N LYS A 285 -13.81 21.61 -27.66
CA LYS A 285 -13.25 21.56 -29.01
C LYS A 285 -12.35 22.76 -29.26
N THR A 286 -11.13 22.49 -29.75
CA THR A 286 -10.25 23.55 -30.24
C THR A 286 -10.85 24.07 -31.55
N VAL A 287 -11.15 25.37 -31.65
CA VAL A 287 -11.52 26.04 -32.88
C VAL A 287 -10.28 26.73 -33.46
N PRO A 288 -10.02 26.61 -34.78
CA PRO A 288 -8.91 27.32 -35.40
C PRO A 288 -9.13 28.83 -35.25
N ASN A 289 -8.08 29.59 -34.94
CA ASN A 289 -8.11 31.06 -35.06
C ASN A 289 -8.14 31.40 -36.52
N ASN A 290 -9.19 32.10 -36.98
CA ASN A 290 -9.26 32.73 -38.31
C ASN A 290 -8.35 33.94 -38.34
#